data_5d5e3c0ad0447966c0f777af8a5c0710
#
_entry.id   5d5e3c0ad0447966c0f777af8a5c0710
#
_cell.length_a   1.000
_cell.length_b   1.000
_cell.length_c   1.000
_cell.angle_alpha   90.00
_cell.angle_beta   90.00
_cell.angle_gamma   90.00
#
_symmetry.space_group_name_H-M   'P 1'
#
loop_
_entity.id
_entity.type
_entity.pdbx_description
1 polymer ?
#
loop_
_entity_poly.entity_id
_entity_poly.type
_entity_poly.pdbx_seq_one_letter_code
_entity_poly.pdbx_strand_id
1 'polypeptide(L)'
;MVRNRKETTEKSKKKPGLSTQIFIALLAGALLGVVIHYWIPSSYIKDTVIVEGVLYVIGQGFIRLMQMLVVPLVFCSLVCGSMSIGDSKTLGKVGVKTIGFYLVSTALAVCIALGTALLIHPGLGLNMSAVQKADLSSTAADSSVSLVDTLLNIIPKNPIGSMANGDMLPIIVFALFVGVMLAKLGNRASVVSNFISQFNDVMMEMTMTVMKVAPVGVFCLIARTFATVGFSAFAPMLKYMGNVTLALALQCFVIYQVLLFVFTRLNPIKFVKKFLPVMGFAFSTATSNATIPMSIDTLNKKMGVSKQISSFTIPLGATINMDGTSIMQGVAVIFIAEAYGIHLTPANLATVVVTATLASIGTAGIPSVGLVTLAMVLNSVGLPTEGIALIMGIDRILDMLRTAVNITGDAVCTTIVSHQEKALNREVFNRD
;
A
#
# COMPACT_ATOMS: atom_id res chain seq x y z
N MET A 1 25.53 58.22 14.47
CA MET A 1 24.59 57.43 15.31
C MET A 1 23.94 56.37 14.40
N VAL A 2 24.49 55.18 14.41
CA VAL A 2 23.96 54.05 13.64
C VAL A 2 23.19 53.17 14.65
N ARG A 3 21.88 53.07 14.44
CA ARG A 3 20.94 52.36 15.31
C ARG A 3 20.90 50.89 14.93
N ASN A 4 21.59 50.04 15.67
CA ASN A 4 21.52 48.59 15.58
C ASN A 4 20.07 48.10 15.85
N ARG A 5 19.38 47.68 14.76
CA ARG A 5 18.15 46.89 14.87
C ARG A 5 18.54 45.43 15.11
N LYS A 6 18.39 44.97 16.32
CA LYS A 6 18.38 43.52 16.63
C LYS A 6 17.13 42.94 15.98
N GLU A 7 17.28 42.16 14.90
CA GLU A 7 16.25 41.28 14.40
C GLU A 7 16.12 40.11 15.36
N THR A 8 15.06 40.13 16.16
CA THR A 8 14.59 38.97 16.91
C THR A 8 13.99 37.98 15.92
N THR A 9 14.78 36.99 15.54
CA THR A 9 14.29 35.79 14.83
C THR A 9 13.38 35.00 15.75
N GLU A 10 12.08 35.27 15.70
CA GLU A 10 11.07 34.34 16.23
C GLU A 10 11.24 33.00 15.52
N LYS A 11 11.76 32.01 16.23
CA LYS A 11 11.74 30.61 15.82
C LYS A 11 10.28 30.17 15.72
N SER A 12 9.67 30.32 14.54
CA SER A 12 8.39 29.68 14.20
C SER A 12 8.51 28.20 14.53
N LYS A 13 7.81 27.74 15.57
CA LYS A 13 7.70 26.31 15.91
C LYS A 13 7.05 25.62 14.72
N LYS A 14 7.84 24.91 13.89
CA LYS A 14 7.31 24.08 12.79
C LYS A 14 6.28 23.12 13.39
N LYS A 15 5.03 23.20 12.92
CA LYS A 15 3.99 22.24 13.28
C LYS A 15 4.50 20.82 12.96
N PRO A 16 4.28 19.84 13.85
CA PRO A 16 4.70 18.46 13.57
C PRO A 16 4.06 17.96 12.27
N GLY A 17 4.82 17.22 11.48
CA GLY A 17 4.33 16.63 10.24
C GLY A 17 3.15 15.68 10.50
N LEU A 18 2.34 15.40 9.48
CA LEU A 18 1.16 14.53 9.58
C LEU A 18 1.48 13.17 10.21
N SER A 19 2.63 12.58 9.85
CA SER A 19 3.11 11.31 10.43
C SER A 19 3.32 11.37 11.92
N THR A 20 3.94 12.45 12.41
CA THR A 20 4.16 12.68 13.84
C THR A 20 2.82 12.88 14.56
N GLN A 21 1.88 13.57 13.95
CA GLN A 21 0.53 13.75 14.50
C GLN A 21 -0.22 12.43 14.63
N ILE A 22 -0.16 11.56 13.60
CA ILE A 22 -0.78 10.23 13.64
C ILE A 22 -0.13 9.36 14.73
N PHE A 23 1.19 9.39 14.86
CA PHE A 23 1.90 8.63 15.89
C PHE A 23 1.55 9.11 17.31
N ILE A 24 1.49 10.42 17.52
CA ILE A 24 1.03 10.98 18.81
C ILE A 24 -0.42 10.59 19.10
N ALA A 25 -1.29 10.66 18.09
CA ALA A 25 -2.70 10.28 18.19
C ALA A 25 -2.86 8.79 18.56
N LEU A 26 -2.04 7.90 17.98
CA LEU A 26 -1.99 6.49 18.33
C LEU A 26 -1.64 6.29 19.81
N LEU A 27 -0.53 6.87 20.25
CA LEU A 27 -0.09 6.72 21.65
C LEU A 27 -1.11 7.29 22.64
N ALA A 28 -1.64 8.48 22.34
CA ALA A 28 -2.67 9.11 23.17
C ALA A 28 -3.97 8.30 23.18
N GLY A 29 -4.39 7.77 22.03
CA GLY A 29 -5.56 6.90 21.89
C GLY A 29 -5.40 5.59 22.67
N ALA A 30 -4.25 4.93 22.56
CA ALA A 30 -3.95 3.71 23.31
C ALA A 30 -3.97 3.98 24.83
N LEU A 31 -3.33 5.07 25.26
CA LEU A 31 -3.32 5.45 26.67
C LEU A 31 -4.74 5.72 27.19
N LEU A 32 -5.54 6.52 26.46
CA LEU A 32 -6.92 6.79 26.82
C LEU A 32 -7.76 5.52 26.87
N GLY A 33 -7.62 4.64 25.86
CA GLY A 33 -8.35 3.37 25.83
C GLY A 33 -8.04 2.48 27.02
N VAL A 34 -6.76 2.35 27.37
CA VAL A 34 -6.31 1.61 28.56
C VAL A 34 -6.89 2.22 29.84
N VAL A 35 -6.85 3.55 29.99
CA VAL A 35 -7.46 4.25 31.13
C VAL A 35 -8.95 3.96 31.22
N ILE A 36 -9.66 4.03 30.09
CA ILE A 36 -11.09 3.71 30.04
C ILE A 36 -11.34 2.24 30.42
N HIS A 37 -10.50 1.31 29.96
CA HIS A 37 -10.67 -0.11 30.21
C HIS A 37 -10.50 -0.48 31.69
N TYR A 38 -9.41 -0.04 32.32
CA TYR A 38 -9.00 -0.52 33.64
C TYR A 38 -9.45 0.37 34.79
N TRP A 39 -9.61 1.69 34.58
CA TRP A 39 -9.88 2.64 35.68
C TRP A 39 -11.29 3.22 35.68
N ILE A 40 -12.05 3.09 34.57
CA ILE A 40 -13.42 3.57 34.55
C ILE A 40 -14.38 2.36 34.62
N PRO A 41 -15.21 2.25 35.68
CA PRO A 41 -16.16 1.13 35.78
C PRO A 41 -17.18 1.16 34.64
N SER A 42 -17.70 0.02 34.27
CA SER A 42 -18.73 -0.12 33.23
C SER A 42 -19.97 0.69 33.63
N SER A 43 -20.39 1.54 32.74
CA SER A 43 -21.57 2.41 32.91
C SER A 43 -22.15 2.76 31.54
N TYR A 44 -23.43 3.13 31.51
CA TYR A 44 -24.09 3.57 30.27
C TYR A 44 -23.31 4.71 29.59
N ILE A 45 -22.80 5.66 30.37
CA ILE A 45 -22.02 6.79 29.83
C ILE A 45 -20.69 6.31 29.21
N LYS A 46 -19.96 5.43 29.90
CA LYS A 46 -18.70 4.87 29.38
C LYS A 46 -18.93 4.05 28.11
N ASP A 47 -19.77 3.03 28.22
CA ASP A 47 -19.84 1.98 27.19
C ASP A 47 -20.67 2.45 25.98
N THR A 48 -21.84 3.09 26.22
CA THR A 48 -22.74 3.48 25.14
C THR A 48 -22.44 4.88 24.58
N VAL A 49 -22.19 5.88 25.44
CA VAL A 49 -22.02 7.26 24.97
C VAL A 49 -20.60 7.52 24.49
N ILE A 50 -19.57 7.12 25.27
CA ILE A 50 -18.17 7.42 24.94
C ILE A 50 -17.63 6.40 23.91
N VAL A 51 -17.64 5.10 24.26
CA VAL A 51 -16.96 4.06 23.45
C VAL A 51 -17.74 3.77 22.17
N GLU A 52 -19.03 3.42 22.30
CA GLU A 52 -19.87 3.06 21.13
C GLU A 52 -20.57 4.30 20.49
N GLY A 53 -20.59 5.45 21.15
CA GLY A 53 -21.07 6.70 20.59
C GLY A 53 -19.94 7.51 19.95
N VAL A 54 -19.29 8.35 20.73
CA VAL A 54 -18.35 9.36 20.22
C VAL A 54 -17.15 8.74 19.52
N LEU A 55 -16.45 7.80 20.17
CA LEU A 55 -15.25 7.19 19.60
C LEU A 55 -15.59 6.37 18.34
N TYR A 56 -16.68 5.61 18.39
CA TYR A 56 -17.15 4.82 17.24
C TYR A 56 -17.55 5.70 16.05
N VAL A 57 -18.40 6.70 16.27
CA VAL A 57 -18.93 7.55 15.18
C VAL A 57 -17.81 8.31 14.47
N ILE A 58 -16.87 8.91 15.22
CA ILE A 58 -15.76 9.65 14.63
C ILE A 58 -14.79 8.69 13.92
N GLY A 59 -14.46 7.56 14.55
CA GLY A 59 -13.57 6.56 13.97
C GLY A 59 -14.14 5.94 12.70
N GLN A 60 -15.39 5.49 12.74
CA GLN A 60 -16.09 4.92 11.58
C GLN A 60 -16.34 5.96 10.49
N GLY A 61 -16.63 7.21 10.86
CA GLY A 61 -16.74 8.32 9.92
C GLY A 61 -15.45 8.47 9.09
N PHE A 62 -14.29 8.39 9.75
CA PHE A 62 -13.00 8.41 9.05
C PHE A 62 -12.82 7.20 8.11
N ILE A 63 -13.16 5.98 8.55
CA ILE A 63 -13.10 4.78 7.69
C ILE A 63 -14.02 4.95 6.47
N ARG A 64 -15.25 5.41 6.65
CA ARG A 64 -16.19 5.66 5.55
C ARG A 64 -15.68 6.70 4.56
N LEU A 65 -15.01 7.76 5.04
CA LEU A 65 -14.35 8.74 4.16
C LEU A 65 -13.25 8.08 3.32
N MET A 66 -12.46 7.17 3.89
CA MET A 66 -11.46 6.41 3.14
C MET A 66 -12.12 5.48 2.12
N GLN A 67 -13.14 4.71 2.51
CA GLN A 67 -13.86 3.79 1.64
C GLN A 67 -14.51 4.48 0.44
N MET A 68 -15.06 5.68 0.63
CA MET A 68 -15.67 6.50 -0.44
C MET A 68 -14.69 6.76 -1.59
N LEU A 69 -13.40 6.84 -1.30
CA LEU A 69 -12.37 7.13 -2.30
C LEU A 69 -11.89 5.89 -3.05
N VAL A 70 -12.13 4.69 -2.54
CA VAL A 70 -11.52 3.43 -3.06
C VAL A 70 -11.85 3.22 -4.53
N VAL A 71 -13.13 3.13 -4.88
CA VAL A 71 -13.55 2.80 -6.25
C VAL A 71 -13.09 3.83 -7.29
N PRO A 72 -13.37 5.14 -7.11
CA PRO A 72 -12.99 6.13 -8.12
C PRO A 72 -11.46 6.32 -8.21
N LEU A 73 -10.75 6.28 -7.07
CA LEU A 73 -9.29 6.38 -7.07
C LEU A 73 -8.65 5.20 -7.78
N VAL A 74 -9.03 3.97 -7.43
CA VAL A 74 -8.49 2.75 -8.03
C VAL A 74 -8.75 2.71 -9.54
N PHE A 75 -9.99 3.02 -9.96
CA PHE A 75 -10.33 3.07 -11.38
C PHE A 75 -9.44 4.05 -12.15
N CYS A 76 -9.39 5.31 -11.73
CA CYS A 76 -8.61 6.34 -12.42
C CYS A 76 -7.12 6.04 -12.41
N SER A 77 -6.59 5.61 -11.27
CA SER A 77 -5.17 5.29 -11.10
C SER A 77 -4.73 4.13 -12.01
N LEU A 78 -5.55 3.06 -12.08
CA LEU A 78 -5.30 1.93 -12.97
C LEU A 78 -5.38 2.31 -14.45
N VAL A 79 -6.36 3.12 -14.84
CA VAL A 79 -6.46 3.63 -16.22
C VAL A 79 -5.21 4.45 -16.55
N CYS A 80 -4.81 5.40 -15.69
CA CYS A 80 -3.60 6.22 -15.90
C CYS A 80 -2.34 5.35 -15.95
N GLY A 81 -2.20 4.39 -15.03
CA GLY A 81 -1.08 3.44 -15.01
C GLY A 81 -0.97 2.63 -16.30
N SER A 82 -2.10 2.09 -16.78
CA SER A 82 -2.11 1.29 -18.01
C SER A 82 -1.98 2.11 -19.29
N MET A 83 -2.41 3.38 -19.30
CA MET A 83 -2.14 4.29 -20.44
C MET A 83 -0.66 4.54 -20.66
N SER A 84 0.12 4.68 -19.59
CA SER A 84 1.57 4.96 -19.67
C SER A 84 2.38 3.81 -20.28
N ILE A 85 1.80 2.61 -20.40
CA ILE A 85 2.41 1.44 -21.02
C ILE A 85 2.47 1.56 -22.55
N GLY A 86 1.55 2.30 -23.18
CA GLY A 86 1.35 2.32 -24.63
C GLY A 86 2.20 3.33 -25.43
N ASP A 87 2.93 4.21 -24.80
CA ASP A 87 3.41 5.46 -25.43
C ASP A 87 4.73 5.37 -26.21
N SER A 88 5.34 4.19 -26.43
CA SER A 88 6.51 4.12 -27.32
C SER A 88 6.73 2.77 -28.00
N LYS A 89 6.78 2.79 -29.34
CA LYS A 89 7.15 1.62 -30.15
C LYS A 89 8.58 1.12 -29.85
N THR A 90 9.49 1.98 -29.46
CA THR A 90 10.89 1.65 -29.18
C THR A 90 11.07 1.11 -27.75
N LEU A 91 10.24 1.52 -26.81
CA LEU A 91 10.23 1.09 -25.40
C LEU A 91 9.23 -0.05 -25.14
N GLY A 92 8.42 -0.44 -26.13
CA GLY A 92 7.41 -1.49 -25.97
C GLY A 92 7.99 -2.81 -25.44
N LYS A 93 9.16 -3.22 -25.92
CA LYS A 93 9.85 -4.44 -25.46
C LYS A 93 10.38 -4.29 -24.04
N VAL A 94 10.97 -3.13 -23.71
CA VAL A 94 11.44 -2.79 -22.36
C VAL A 94 10.25 -2.72 -21.40
N GLY A 95 9.15 -2.06 -21.83
CA GLY A 95 7.91 -1.94 -21.05
C GLY A 95 7.29 -3.29 -20.71
N VAL A 96 7.12 -4.17 -21.67
CA VAL A 96 6.57 -5.52 -21.46
C VAL A 96 7.43 -6.32 -20.47
N LYS A 97 8.75 -6.28 -20.62
CA LYS A 97 9.68 -6.96 -19.69
C LYS A 97 9.57 -6.39 -18.26
N THR A 98 9.50 -5.06 -18.15
CA THR A 98 9.40 -4.36 -16.87
C THR A 98 8.11 -4.72 -16.16
N ILE A 99 6.97 -4.67 -16.87
CA ILE A 99 5.66 -5.02 -16.29
C ILE A 99 5.59 -6.49 -15.91
N GLY A 100 6.08 -7.38 -16.81
CA GLY A 100 6.16 -8.80 -16.51
C GLY A 100 6.97 -9.08 -15.24
N PHE A 101 8.10 -8.38 -15.06
CA PHE A 101 8.90 -8.47 -13.85
C PHE A 101 8.11 -8.00 -12.62
N TYR A 102 7.47 -6.84 -12.68
CA TYR A 102 6.70 -6.30 -11.56
C TYR A 102 5.55 -7.21 -11.15
N LEU A 103 4.79 -7.75 -12.10
CA LEU A 103 3.71 -8.69 -11.79
C LEU A 103 4.22 -9.96 -11.09
N VAL A 104 5.33 -10.53 -11.57
CA VAL A 104 5.93 -11.72 -10.97
C VAL A 104 6.51 -11.40 -9.60
N SER A 105 7.24 -10.29 -9.43
CA SER A 105 7.83 -9.91 -8.15
C SER A 105 6.76 -9.60 -7.10
N THR A 106 5.68 -8.93 -7.49
CA THR A 106 4.56 -8.63 -6.59
C THR A 106 3.81 -9.90 -6.18
N ALA A 107 3.55 -10.81 -7.11
CA ALA A 107 2.92 -12.09 -6.77
C ALA A 107 3.79 -12.91 -5.79
N LEU A 108 5.10 -12.96 -6.01
CA LEU A 108 6.04 -13.59 -5.07
C LEU A 108 6.04 -12.89 -3.70
N ALA A 109 6.01 -11.56 -3.69
CA ALA A 109 5.96 -10.77 -2.46
C ALA A 109 4.71 -11.08 -1.63
N VAL A 110 3.53 -11.18 -2.29
CA VAL A 110 2.28 -11.57 -1.60
C VAL A 110 2.34 -13.00 -1.10
N CYS A 111 2.88 -13.93 -1.88
CA CYS A 111 3.05 -15.32 -1.45
C CYS A 111 3.95 -15.44 -0.21
N ILE A 112 5.04 -14.66 -0.14
CA ILE A 112 5.92 -14.59 1.03
C ILE A 112 5.18 -14.01 2.22
N ALA A 113 4.41 -12.94 2.01
CA ALA A 113 3.61 -12.30 3.04
C ALA A 113 2.59 -13.27 3.65
N LEU A 114 1.83 -13.97 2.81
CA LEU A 114 0.88 -14.98 3.25
C LEU A 114 1.58 -16.16 3.95
N GLY A 115 2.68 -16.65 3.38
CA GLY A 115 3.46 -17.75 3.97
C GLY A 115 4.00 -17.40 5.35
N THR A 116 4.61 -16.21 5.52
CA THR A 116 5.12 -15.77 6.82
C THR A 116 3.98 -15.51 7.81
N ALA A 117 2.85 -14.97 7.37
CA ALA A 117 1.71 -14.71 8.22
C ALA A 117 1.01 -15.99 8.69
N LEU A 118 0.89 -16.99 7.83
CA LEU A 118 0.38 -18.32 8.19
C LEU A 118 1.32 -19.10 9.12
N LEU A 119 2.61 -18.79 9.16
CA LEU A 119 3.56 -19.40 10.10
C LEU A 119 3.60 -18.68 11.45
N ILE A 120 3.49 -17.35 11.45
CA ILE A 120 3.64 -16.53 12.66
C ILE A 120 2.31 -16.34 13.39
N HIS A 121 1.19 -16.45 12.66
CA HIS A 121 -0.17 -16.23 13.18
C HIS A 121 -0.28 -14.90 13.97
N PRO A 122 -0.14 -13.74 13.30
CA PRO A 122 -0.02 -12.45 13.97
C PRO A 122 -1.30 -12.00 14.67
N GLY A 123 -2.48 -12.45 14.23
CA GLY A 123 -3.79 -12.07 14.78
C GLY A 123 -4.25 -12.93 15.95
N LEU A 124 -3.59 -14.07 16.22
CA LEU A 124 -3.98 -14.93 17.33
C LEU A 124 -3.86 -14.23 18.69
N GLY A 125 -4.91 -14.36 19.48
CA GLY A 125 -5.02 -13.73 20.81
C GLY A 125 -5.74 -12.37 20.79
N LEU A 126 -6.11 -11.84 19.62
CA LEU A 126 -6.99 -10.69 19.47
C LEU A 126 -8.41 -11.20 19.16
N ASN A 127 -9.37 -10.85 19.99
CA ASN A 127 -10.77 -11.23 19.77
C ASN A 127 -11.62 -9.99 19.49
N MET A 128 -11.85 -9.74 18.20
CA MET A 128 -12.68 -8.61 17.73
C MET A 128 -14.14 -9.00 17.50
N SER A 129 -14.52 -10.27 17.67
CA SER A 129 -15.91 -10.72 17.50
C SER A 129 -16.89 -10.07 18.47
N ALA A 130 -16.42 -9.58 19.60
CA ALA A 130 -17.23 -8.81 20.55
C ALA A 130 -17.54 -7.38 20.05
N VAL A 131 -16.72 -6.83 19.15
CA VAL A 131 -16.89 -5.49 18.56
C VAL A 131 -17.90 -5.51 17.41
N GLN A 132 -18.19 -6.67 16.86
CA GLN A 132 -18.92 -6.87 15.61
C GLN A 132 -20.41 -7.19 15.77
N LYS A 133 -20.97 -7.21 16.98
CA LYS A 133 -22.40 -7.60 17.19
C LYS A 133 -23.46 -6.70 16.54
N ALA A 134 -23.07 -5.65 15.81
CA ALA A 134 -24.04 -4.72 15.22
C ALA A 134 -24.37 -4.97 13.74
N ASP A 135 -23.52 -5.62 12.91
CA ASP A 135 -23.73 -5.58 11.45
C ASP A 135 -23.55 -6.89 10.65
N LEU A 136 -23.35 -8.04 11.27
CA LEU A 136 -23.09 -9.31 10.54
C LEU A 136 -24.33 -10.16 10.23
N SER A 137 -25.53 -9.60 10.23
CA SER A 137 -26.74 -10.36 9.91
C SER A 137 -26.98 -10.61 8.41
N SER A 138 -26.09 -10.23 7.50
CA SER A 138 -26.41 -10.28 6.07
C SER A 138 -25.44 -11.00 5.13
N THR A 139 -24.33 -11.63 5.58
CA THR A 139 -23.39 -12.27 4.64
C THR A 139 -22.76 -13.58 5.10
N ALA A 140 -23.39 -14.35 5.97
CA ALA A 140 -23.07 -15.75 6.14
C ALA A 140 -23.90 -16.59 5.15
N ALA A 141 -23.60 -16.48 3.87
CA ALA A 141 -24.08 -17.44 2.88
C ALA A 141 -22.94 -18.41 2.61
N ASP A 142 -23.09 -19.65 3.05
CA ASP A 142 -22.37 -20.83 2.57
C ASP A 142 -22.48 -20.90 1.05
N SER A 143 -21.58 -20.28 0.35
CA SER A 143 -21.36 -20.52 -1.07
C SER A 143 -19.90 -20.93 -1.22
N SER A 144 -19.68 -22.22 -1.44
CA SER A 144 -18.47 -22.74 -2.04
C SER A 144 -18.28 -22.04 -3.38
N VAL A 145 -17.63 -20.88 -3.37
CA VAL A 145 -17.37 -20.12 -4.58
C VAL A 145 -16.47 -20.98 -5.44
N SER A 146 -17.00 -21.50 -6.54
CA SER A 146 -16.24 -22.27 -7.52
C SER A 146 -15.12 -21.37 -8.08
N LEU A 147 -13.90 -21.92 -8.19
CA LEU A 147 -12.80 -21.24 -8.86
C LEU A 147 -13.19 -20.78 -10.26
N VAL A 148 -14.05 -21.54 -10.96
CA VAL A 148 -14.57 -21.22 -12.29
C VAL A 148 -15.45 -19.97 -12.23
N ASP A 149 -16.35 -19.88 -11.25
CA ASP A 149 -17.22 -18.70 -11.10
C ASP A 149 -16.39 -17.45 -10.72
N THR A 150 -15.38 -17.62 -9.88
CA THR A 150 -14.44 -16.53 -9.56
C THR A 150 -13.72 -16.01 -10.81
N LEU A 151 -13.21 -16.91 -11.66
CA LEU A 151 -12.54 -16.55 -12.92
C LEU A 151 -13.49 -15.89 -13.93
N LEU A 152 -14.73 -16.37 -14.04
CA LEU A 152 -15.75 -15.77 -14.92
C LEU A 152 -16.19 -14.39 -14.41
N ASN A 153 -16.34 -14.22 -13.11
CA ASN A 153 -16.75 -12.97 -12.50
C ASN A 153 -15.66 -11.90 -12.52
N ILE A 154 -14.42 -12.22 -12.89
CA ILE A 154 -13.37 -11.23 -13.18
C ILE A 154 -13.78 -10.27 -14.30
N ILE A 155 -14.55 -10.77 -15.28
CA ILE A 155 -15.03 -9.94 -16.42
C ILE A 155 -16.41 -9.38 -16.06
N PRO A 156 -16.55 -8.04 -15.90
CA PRO A 156 -17.82 -7.45 -15.50
C PRO A 156 -18.89 -7.58 -16.60
N LYS A 157 -20.05 -8.11 -16.25
CA LYS A 157 -21.24 -8.01 -17.13
C LYS A 157 -21.74 -6.57 -17.25
N ASN A 158 -21.60 -5.80 -16.18
CA ASN A 158 -21.93 -4.38 -16.11
C ASN A 158 -20.86 -3.64 -15.29
N PRO A 159 -19.92 -2.92 -15.93
CA PRO A 159 -18.84 -2.22 -15.23
C PRO A 159 -19.35 -1.17 -14.21
N ILE A 160 -20.42 -0.45 -14.57
CA ILE A 160 -21.01 0.57 -13.66
C ILE A 160 -21.67 -0.11 -12.46
N GLY A 161 -22.35 -1.24 -12.67
CA GLY A 161 -22.88 -2.05 -11.59
C GLY A 161 -21.78 -2.54 -10.66
N SER A 162 -20.66 -3.04 -11.20
CA SER A 162 -19.51 -3.46 -10.40
C SER A 162 -18.91 -2.29 -9.60
N MET A 163 -18.83 -1.08 -10.19
CA MET A 163 -18.37 0.11 -9.48
C MET A 163 -19.32 0.51 -8.34
N ALA A 164 -20.64 0.43 -8.56
CA ALA A 164 -21.65 0.75 -7.54
C ALA A 164 -21.63 -0.25 -6.37
N ASN A 165 -21.41 -1.53 -6.66
CA ASN A 165 -21.33 -2.59 -5.65
C ASN A 165 -19.94 -2.64 -4.96
N GLY A 166 -18.90 -2.04 -5.56
CA GLY A 166 -17.53 -2.14 -5.08
C GLY A 166 -16.84 -3.48 -5.40
N ASP A 167 -17.28 -4.17 -6.47
CA ASP A 167 -16.71 -5.45 -6.92
C ASP A 167 -15.34 -5.22 -7.55
N MET A 168 -14.27 -5.32 -6.77
CA MET A 168 -12.95 -4.81 -7.13
C MET A 168 -12.29 -5.52 -8.31
N LEU A 169 -12.31 -6.86 -8.37
CA LEU A 169 -11.70 -7.60 -9.49
C LEU A 169 -12.25 -7.18 -10.86
N PRO A 170 -13.58 -7.14 -11.06
CA PRO A 170 -14.17 -6.61 -12.29
C PRO A 170 -13.79 -5.16 -12.60
N ILE A 171 -13.74 -4.29 -11.57
CA ILE A 171 -13.35 -2.87 -11.73
C ILE A 171 -11.91 -2.77 -12.24
N ILE A 172 -10.97 -3.55 -11.66
CA ILE A 172 -9.57 -3.58 -12.06
C ILE A 172 -9.44 -3.98 -13.53
N VAL A 173 -10.08 -5.09 -13.92
CA VAL A 173 -9.97 -5.60 -15.30
C VAL A 173 -10.56 -4.59 -16.29
N PHE A 174 -11.70 -4.00 -15.95
CA PHE A 174 -12.29 -2.96 -16.80
C PHE A 174 -11.39 -1.73 -16.92
N ALA A 175 -10.82 -1.26 -15.81
CA ALA A 175 -9.91 -0.11 -15.78
C ALA A 175 -8.65 -0.35 -16.63
N LEU A 176 -8.02 -1.52 -16.49
CA LEU A 176 -6.86 -1.92 -17.30
C LEU A 176 -7.22 -1.96 -18.80
N PHE A 177 -8.38 -2.53 -19.14
CA PHE A 177 -8.84 -2.59 -20.54
C PHE A 177 -9.09 -1.20 -21.12
N VAL A 178 -9.74 -0.31 -20.39
CA VAL A 178 -9.96 1.10 -20.78
C VAL A 178 -8.61 1.80 -21.01
N GLY A 179 -7.67 1.68 -20.08
CA GLY A 179 -6.37 2.33 -20.19
C GLY A 179 -5.56 1.85 -21.39
N VAL A 180 -5.55 0.54 -21.65
CA VAL A 180 -4.90 -0.03 -22.85
C VAL A 180 -5.56 0.47 -24.15
N MET A 181 -6.90 0.59 -24.18
CA MET A 181 -7.60 1.13 -25.34
C MET A 181 -7.32 2.63 -25.55
N LEU A 182 -7.25 3.41 -24.48
CA LEU A 182 -6.88 4.84 -24.56
C LEU A 182 -5.44 5.01 -25.06
N ALA A 183 -4.51 4.19 -24.56
CA ALA A 183 -3.14 4.16 -25.06
C ALA A 183 -3.07 3.83 -26.57
N LYS A 184 -3.87 2.85 -27.02
CA LYS A 184 -3.94 2.45 -28.45
C LYS A 184 -4.54 3.55 -29.34
N LEU A 185 -5.53 4.29 -28.85
CA LEU A 185 -6.16 5.38 -29.60
C LEU A 185 -5.28 6.64 -29.64
N GLY A 186 -4.41 6.84 -28.64
CA GLY A 186 -3.50 7.97 -28.54
C GLY A 186 -4.22 9.32 -28.65
N ASN A 187 -3.76 10.18 -29.55
CA ASN A 187 -4.34 11.53 -29.71
C ASN A 187 -5.82 11.58 -30.06
N ARG A 188 -6.38 10.51 -30.63
CA ARG A 188 -7.82 10.41 -30.96
C ARG A 188 -8.71 10.39 -29.73
N ALA A 189 -8.18 9.95 -28.59
CA ALA A 189 -8.91 9.88 -27.33
C ALA A 189 -8.33 10.86 -26.27
N SER A 190 -7.59 11.87 -26.69
CA SER A 190 -6.89 12.81 -25.79
C SER A 190 -7.82 13.49 -24.76
N VAL A 191 -9.05 13.82 -25.16
CA VAL A 191 -10.03 14.43 -24.25
C VAL A 191 -10.37 13.49 -23.10
N VAL A 192 -10.62 12.22 -23.39
CA VAL A 192 -10.95 11.21 -22.37
C VAL A 192 -9.73 10.90 -21.49
N SER A 193 -8.56 10.75 -22.10
CA SER A 193 -7.30 10.51 -21.38
C SER A 193 -6.97 11.66 -20.42
N ASN A 194 -7.09 12.91 -20.88
CA ASN A 194 -6.87 14.09 -20.07
C ASN A 194 -7.91 14.22 -18.95
N PHE A 195 -9.18 13.93 -19.24
CA PHE A 195 -10.23 13.94 -18.21
C PHE A 195 -9.93 12.93 -17.08
N ILE A 196 -9.59 11.69 -17.43
CA ILE A 196 -9.29 10.68 -16.41
C ILE A 196 -8.02 11.03 -15.63
N SER A 197 -6.99 11.57 -16.30
CA SER A 197 -5.77 12.02 -15.63
C SER A 197 -6.05 13.15 -14.63
N GLN A 198 -6.81 14.18 -15.05
CA GLN A 198 -7.19 15.28 -14.15
C GLN A 198 -8.13 14.81 -13.02
N PHE A 199 -9.03 13.88 -13.32
CA PHE A 199 -9.90 13.32 -12.29
C PHE A 199 -9.11 12.46 -11.29
N ASN A 200 -8.07 11.74 -11.74
CA ASN A 200 -7.14 11.07 -10.84
C ASN A 200 -6.43 12.07 -9.90
N ASP A 201 -6.00 13.23 -10.41
CA ASP A 201 -5.39 14.29 -9.58
C ASP A 201 -6.38 14.81 -8.52
N VAL A 202 -7.66 14.95 -8.88
CA VAL A 202 -8.73 15.31 -7.92
C VAL A 202 -8.88 14.22 -6.85
N MET A 203 -8.91 12.94 -7.22
CA MET A 203 -9.00 11.83 -6.26
C MET A 203 -7.79 11.79 -5.32
N MET A 204 -6.62 12.09 -5.83
CA MET A 204 -5.38 12.19 -5.04
C MET A 204 -5.46 13.31 -4.00
N GLU A 205 -5.91 14.52 -4.41
CA GLU A 205 -6.06 15.66 -3.48
C GLU A 205 -7.16 15.41 -2.44
N MET A 206 -8.26 14.75 -2.83
CA MET A 206 -9.29 14.29 -1.89
C MET A 206 -8.70 13.33 -0.86
N THR A 207 -7.89 12.36 -1.30
CA THR A 207 -7.21 11.42 -0.40
C THR A 207 -6.30 12.16 0.58
N MET A 208 -5.48 13.09 0.10
CA MET A 208 -4.62 13.90 0.96
C MET A 208 -5.42 14.77 1.94
N THR A 209 -6.59 15.25 1.53
CA THR A 209 -7.48 16.03 2.40
C THR A 209 -8.11 15.16 3.49
N VAL A 210 -8.59 13.97 3.16
CA VAL A 210 -9.09 12.99 4.13
C VAL A 210 -7.99 12.57 5.11
N MET A 211 -6.76 12.39 4.61
CA MET A 211 -5.61 12.07 5.47
C MET A 211 -5.27 13.15 6.50
N LYS A 212 -5.62 14.43 6.27
CA LYS A 212 -5.46 15.48 7.30
C LYS A 212 -6.33 15.23 8.55
N VAL A 213 -7.44 14.51 8.40
CA VAL A 213 -8.33 14.13 9.52
C VAL A 213 -7.88 12.80 10.18
N ALA A 214 -6.95 12.08 9.57
CA ALA A 214 -6.46 10.79 10.06
C ALA A 214 -6.02 10.80 11.53
N PRO A 215 -5.30 11.82 12.07
CA PRO A 215 -4.92 11.81 13.49
C PRO A 215 -6.13 11.68 14.44
N VAL A 216 -7.24 12.35 14.12
CA VAL A 216 -8.47 12.29 14.94
C VAL A 216 -9.14 10.92 14.79
N GLY A 217 -9.26 10.42 13.55
CA GLY A 217 -9.83 9.10 13.27
C GLY A 217 -9.04 7.98 13.95
N VAL A 218 -7.72 7.98 13.82
CA VAL A 218 -6.81 7.00 14.44
C VAL A 218 -6.90 7.06 15.97
N PHE A 219 -6.88 8.25 16.57
CA PHE A 219 -7.07 8.41 18.01
C PHE A 219 -8.34 7.73 18.50
N CYS A 220 -9.49 8.01 17.86
CA CYS A 220 -10.78 7.43 18.25
C CYS A 220 -10.84 5.91 18.06
N LEU A 221 -10.34 5.40 16.92
CA LEU A 221 -10.33 3.97 16.62
C LEU A 221 -9.46 3.19 17.60
N ILE A 222 -8.26 3.67 17.86
CA ILE A 222 -7.33 3.03 18.79
C ILE A 222 -7.83 3.14 20.24
N ALA A 223 -8.34 4.31 20.65
CA ALA A 223 -8.93 4.46 21.97
C ALA A 223 -10.09 3.49 22.19
N ARG A 224 -10.99 3.33 21.19
CA ARG A 224 -12.09 2.35 21.26
C ARG A 224 -11.57 0.92 21.37
N THR A 225 -10.59 0.55 20.55
CA THR A 225 -10.00 -0.81 20.56
C THR A 225 -9.40 -1.13 21.94
N PHE A 226 -8.57 -0.25 22.48
CA PHE A 226 -7.95 -0.48 23.79
C PHE A 226 -8.96 -0.37 24.95
N ALA A 227 -10.02 0.44 24.79
CA ALA A 227 -11.11 0.51 25.78
C ALA A 227 -11.91 -0.81 25.83
N THR A 228 -12.06 -1.51 24.69
CA THR A 228 -12.80 -2.76 24.60
C THR A 228 -11.94 -3.98 24.96
N VAL A 229 -10.73 -4.07 24.41
CA VAL A 229 -9.86 -5.27 24.47
C VAL A 229 -8.71 -5.14 25.47
N GLY A 230 -8.38 -3.91 25.92
CA GLY A 230 -7.29 -3.66 26.86
C GLY A 230 -5.91 -3.94 26.27
N PHE A 231 -4.94 -4.30 27.11
CA PHE A 231 -3.56 -4.62 26.71
C PHE A 231 -3.42 -5.85 25.83
N SER A 232 -4.45 -6.72 25.73
CA SER A 232 -4.41 -7.92 24.89
C SER A 232 -4.26 -7.58 23.39
N ALA A 233 -4.64 -6.35 22.96
CA ALA A 233 -4.44 -5.89 21.57
C ALA A 233 -2.97 -5.61 21.24
N PHE A 234 -2.12 -5.32 22.24
CA PHE A 234 -0.76 -4.84 21.99
C PHE A 234 0.16 -5.91 21.39
N ALA A 235 0.13 -7.12 21.93
CA ALA A 235 1.00 -8.21 21.47
C ALA A 235 0.70 -8.63 20.02
N PRO A 236 -0.57 -8.82 19.58
CA PRO A 236 -0.89 -9.06 18.18
C PRO A 236 -0.45 -7.95 17.24
N MET A 237 -0.60 -6.69 17.62
CA MET A 237 -0.14 -5.56 16.80
C MET A 237 1.39 -5.56 16.62
N LEU A 238 2.16 -5.87 17.66
CA LEU A 238 3.61 -6.05 17.55
C LEU A 238 4.00 -7.25 16.68
N LYS A 239 3.30 -8.37 16.79
CA LYS A 239 3.50 -9.55 15.94
C LYS A 239 3.23 -9.21 14.48
N TYR A 240 2.14 -8.48 14.19
CA TYR A 240 1.83 -8.00 12.85
C TYR A 240 2.96 -7.13 12.30
N MET A 241 3.40 -6.12 13.07
CA MET A 241 4.49 -5.22 12.65
C MET A 241 5.79 -5.98 12.41
N GLY A 242 6.13 -6.92 13.29
CA GLY A 242 7.31 -7.78 13.13
C GLY A 242 7.22 -8.68 11.89
N ASN A 243 6.04 -9.26 11.62
CA ASN A 243 5.81 -10.10 10.45
C ASN A 243 5.93 -9.30 9.13
N VAL A 244 5.29 -8.13 9.05
CA VAL A 244 5.44 -7.26 7.87
C VAL A 244 6.91 -6.88 7.66
N THR A 245 7.61 -6.49 8.71
CA THR A 245 9.04 -6.13 8.64
C THR A 245 9.89 -7.31 8.16
N LEU A 246 9.62 -8.52 8.66
CA LEU A 246 10.29 -9.74 8.24
C LEU A 246 10.05 -10.04 6.75
N ALA A 247 8.80 -9.98 6.30
CA ALA A 247 8.44 -10.23 4.91
C ALA A 247 9.07 -9.18 3.97
N LEU A 248 9.10 -7.90 4.36
CA LEU A 248 9.79 -6.82 3.64
C LEU A 248 11.30 -7.07 3.56
N ALA A 249 11.92 -7.53 4.64
CA ALA A 249 13.35 -7.86 4.66
C ALA A 249 13.67 -9.05 3.75
N LEU A 250 12.84 -10.11 3.77
CA LEU A 250 12.97 -11.26 2.88
C LEU A 250 12.86 -10.83 1.41
N GLN A 251 11.86 -10.01 1.07
CA GLN A 251 11.70 -9.51 -0.30
C GLN A 251 12.92 -8.69 -0.74
N CYS A 252 13.37 -7.75 0.09
CA CYS A 252 14.44 -6.81 -0.23
C CYS A 252 15.82 -7.47 -0.32
N PHE A 253 16.17 -8.28 0.70
CA PHE A 253 17.53 -8.79 0.87
C PHE A 253 17.72 -10.23 0.39
N VAL A 254 16.63 -10.96 0.13
CA VAL A 254 16.72 -12.33 -0.41
C VAL A 254 16.17 -12.34 -1.83
N ILE A 255 14.88 -12.10 -2.04
CA ILE A 255 14.23 -12.31 -3.33
C ILE A 255 14.81 -11.38 -4.41
N TYR A 256 14.83 -10.08 -4.18
CA TYR A 256 15.39 -9.15 -5.15
C TYR A 256 16.86 -9.42 -5.45
N GLN A 257 17.65 -9.83 -4.46
CA GLN A 257 19.07 -10.11 -4.64
C GLN A 257 19.30 -11.42 -5.39
N VAL A 258 18.47 -12.45 -5.16
CA VAL A 258 18.47 -13.69 -5.93
C VAL A 258 18.09 -13.42 -7.38
N LEU A 259 17.00 -12.67 -7.63
CA LEU A 259 16.59 -12.29 -8.98
C LEU A 259 17.71 -11.51 -9.70
N LEU A 260 18.30 -10.51 -9.03
CA LEU A 260 19.42 -9.76 -9.59
C LEU A 260 20.57 -10.69 -9.99
N PHE A 261 21.00 -11.56 -9.07
CA PHE A 261 22.12 -12.47 -9.32
C PHE A 261 21.82 -13.47 -10.44
N VAL A 262 20.64 -14.09 -10.43
CA VAL A 262 20.24 -15.09 -11.45
C VAL A 262 20.22 -14.49 -12.85
N PHE A 263 19.61 -13.32 -13.00
CA PHE A 263 19.42 -12.71 -14.33
C PHE A 263 20.64 -11.92 -14.81
N THR A 264 21.50 -11.40 -13.93
CA THR A 264 22.58 -10.50 -14.36
C THR A 264 23.98 -11.00 -13.99
N ARG A 265 24.11 -11.92 -13.03
CA ARG A 265 25.38 -12.34 -12.42
C ARG A 265 26.16 -11.18 -11.78
N LEU A 266 25.49 -10.12 -11.39
CA LEU A 266 26.08 -9.01 -10.63
C LEU A 266 26.15 -9.36 -9.14
N ASN A 267 27.07 -8.71 -8.43
CA ASN A 267 27.24 -8.91 -6.98
C ASN A 267 26.10 -8.19 -6.21
N PRO A 268 25.21 -8.93 -5.49
CA PRO A 268 24.10 -8.35 -4.75
C PRO A 268 24.55 -7.38 -3.64
N ILE A 269 25.67 -7.68 -2.96
CA ILE A 269 26.17 -6.83 -1.88
C ILE A 269 26.62 -5.46 -2.41
N LYS A 270 27.27 -5.42 -3.57
CA LYS A 270 27.64 -4.17 -4.23
C LYS A 270 26.41 -3.38 -4.63
N PHE A 271 25.36 -4.05 -5.14
CA PHE A 271 24.09 -3.41 -5.47
C PHE A 271 23.49 -2.72 -4.25
N VAL A 272 23.31 -3.46 -3.15
CA VAL A 272 22.72 -2.93 -1.91
C VAL A 272 23.55 -1.76 -1.37
N LYS A 273 24.89 -1.88 -1.30
CA LYS A 273 25.77 -0.80 -0.82
C LYS A 273 25.61 0.49 -1.62
N LYS A 274 25.54 0.38 -2.96
CA LYS A 274 25.40 1.55 -3.84
C LYS A 274 24.03 2.18 -3.78
N PHE A 275 22.98 1.37 -3.56
CA PHE A 275 21.60 1.82 -3.53
C PHE A 275 21.11 2.23 -2.12
N LEU A 276 21.83 1.85 -1.07
CA LEU A 276 21.46 2.14 0.32
C LEU A 276 21.14 3.64 0.61
N PRO A 277 21.88 4.63 0.06
CA PRO A 277 21.53 6.04 0.27
C PRO A 277 20.14 6.40 -0.30
N VAL A 278 19.74 5.79 -1.43
CA VAL A 278 18.42 5.99 -2.04
C VAL A 278 17.34 5.35 -1.18
N MET A 279 17.59 4.13 -0.66
CA MET A 279 16.69 3.47 0.28
C MET A 279 16.47 4.31 1.55
N GLY A 280 17.54 4.91 2.10
CA GLY A 280 17.44 5.80 3.25
C GLY A 280 16.64 7.08 2.96
N PHE A 281 16.78 7.64 1.77
CA PHE A 281 15.99 8.79 1.34
C PHE A 281 14.51 8.42 1.18
N ALA A 282 14.20 7.27 0.54
CA ALA A 282 12.84 6.76 0.41
C ALA A 282 12.18 6.49 1.76
N PHE A 283 12.92 5.86 2.67
CA PHE A 283 12.48 5.64 4.05
C PHE A 283 12.10 6.96 4.74
N SER A 284 12.93 7.99 4.59
CA SER A 284 12.68 9.29 5.22
C SER A 284 11.47 10.02 4.64
N THR A 285 11.25 9.93 3.33
CA THR A 285 10.18 10.66 2.63
C THR A 285 8.87 9.89 2.56
N ALA A 286 8.93 8.56 2.64
CA ALA A 286 7.80 7.64 2.46
C ALA A 286 7.01 7.92 1.16
N THR A 287 7.73 8.30 0.09
CA THR A 287 7.13 8.50 -1.24
C THR A 287 8.09 8.07 -2.34
N SER A 288 7.65 7.14 -3.19
CA SER A 288 8.44 6.66 -4.33
C SER A 288 8.69 7.80 -5.34
N ASN A 289 7.72 8.68 -5.54
CA ASN A 289 7.84 9.77 -6.51
C ASN A 289 8.98 10.75 -6.18
N ALA A 290 9.20 11.06 -4.90
CA ALA A 290 10.30 11.94 -4.49
C ALA A 290 11.69 11.32 -4.72
N THR A 291 11.78 9.99 -4.80
CA THR A 291 13.05 9.27 -4.99
C THR A 291 13.45 9.10 -6.44
N ILE A 292 12.53 9.32 -7.40
CA ILE A 292 12.78 9.11 -8.84
C ILE A 292 14.09 9.74 -9.32
N PRO A 293 14.37 11.04 -9.10
CA PRO A 293 15.59 11.66 -9.60
C PRO A 293 16.85 11.01 -9.00
N MET A 294 16.84 10.72 -7.71
CA MET A 294 17.99 10.14 -7.01
C MET A 294 18.23 8.67 -7.43
N SER A 295 17.15 7.92 -7.67
CA SER A 295 17.22 6.54 -8.19
C SER A 295 17.85 6.51 -9.58
N ILE A 296 17.38 7.36 -10.51
CA ILE A 296 17.91 7.46 -11.88
C ILE A 296 19.39 7.85 -11.86
N ASP A 297 19.77 8.87 -11.07
CA ASP A 297 21.16 9.33 -10.97
C ASP A 297 22.08 8.25 -10.41
N THR A 298 21.68 7.56 -9.37
CA THR A 298 22.44 6.47 -8.75
C THR A 298 22.60 5.28 -9.70
N LEU A 299 21.52 4.85 -10.36
CA LEU A 299 21.56 3.77 -11.33
C LEU A 299 22.48 4.10 -12.51
N ASN A 300 22.40 5.31 -13.03
CA ASN A 300 23.23 5.72 -14.16
C ASN A 300 24.69 5.89 -13.77
N LYS A 301 25.02 6.76 -12.77
CA LYS A 301 26.38 7.14 -12.45
C LYS A 301 27.15 6.10 -11.65
N LYS A 302 26.49 5.40 -10.73
CA LYS A 302 27.15 4.46 -9.81
C LYS A 302 26.99 2.99 -10.22
N MET A 303 25.94 2.67 -10.98
CA MET A 303 25.64 1.28 -11.36
C MET A 303 25.77 1.00 -12.85
N GLY A 304 26.02 2.02 -13.68
CA GLY A 304 26.24 1.84 -15.12
C GLY A 304 25.01 1.47 -15.91
N VAL A 305 23.81 1.69 -15.36
CA VAL A 305 22.52 1.46 -16.04
C VAL A 305 22.28 2.56 -17.05
N SER A 306 21.76 2.22 -18.22
CA SER A 306 21.40 3.20 -19.25
C SER A 306 20.42 4.25 -18.73
N LYS A 307 20.73 5.54 -18.95
CA LYS A 307 19.86 6.65 -18.58
C LYS A 307 18.50 6.57 -19.29
N GLN A 308 18.49 6.14 -20.55
CA GLN A 308 17.27 6.00 -21.33
C GLN A 308 16.32 4.95 -20.72
N ILE A 309 16.86 3.79 -20.27
CA ILE A 309 16.06 2.74 -19.64
C ILE A 309 15.61 3.19 -18.25
N SER A 310 16.52 3.72 -17.43
CA SER A 310 16.17 4.13 -16.05
C SER A 310 15.16 5.29 -16.01
N SER A 311 15.25 6.25 -16.96
CA SER A 311 14.28 7.36 -17.05
C SER A 311 12.88 6.92 -17.46
N PHE A 312 12.75 5.72 -18.03
CA PHE A 312 11.45 5.12 -18.35
C PHE A 312 10.97 4.18 -17.23
N THR A 313 11.83 3.24 -16.80
CA THR A 313 11.41 2.18 -15.89
C THR A 313 11.20 2.64 -14.44
N ILE A 314 11.98 3.61 -13.95
CA ILE A 314 11.84 4.10 -12.57
C ILE A 314 10.54 4.86 -12.34
N PRO A 315 10.13 5.84 -13.19
CA PRO A 315 8.80 6.46 -13.04
C PRO A 315 7.65 5.46 -13.22
N LEU A 316 7.80 4.48 -14.13
CA LEU A 316 6.82 3.42 -14.32
C LEU A 316 6.70 2.56 -13.06
N GLY A 317 7.82 2.15 -12.45
CA GLY A 317 7.85 1.38 -11.22
C GLY A 317 7.21 2.12 -10.05
N ALA A 318 7.48 3.41 -9.91
CA ALA A 318 6.88 4.25 -8.86
C ALA A 318 5.34 4.27 -8.87
N THR A 319 4.71 3.81 -9.97
CA THR A 319 3.24 3.74 -10.11
C THR A 319 2.70 2.31 -10.23
N ILE A 320 3.53 1.33 -10.61
CA ILE A 320 3.09 -0.05 -10.89
C ILE A 320 3.65 -1.05 -9.87
N ASN A 321 4.87 -0.82 -9.38
CA ASN A 321 5.56 -1.75 -8.51
C ASN A 321 5.40 -1.39 -7.03
N MET A 322 4.40 -1.98 -6.39
CA MET A 322 4.10 -1.75 -4.98
C MET A 322 4.24 -3.04 -4.14
N ASP A 323 5.34 -3.76 -4.33
CA ASP A 323 5.62 -5.05 -3.65
C ASP A 323 5.52 -4.93 -2.13
N GLY A 324 6.10 -3.88 -1.55
CA GLY A 324 6.03 -3.65 -0.10
C GLY A 324 4.61 -3.38 0.39
N THR A 325 3.79 -2.67 -0.40
CA THR A 325 2.38 -2.44 -0.09
C THR A 325 1.59 -3.75 -0.18
N SER A 326 1.85 -4.56 -1.20
CA SER A 326 1.21 -5.87 -1.39
C SER A 326 1.60 -6.86 -0.29
N ILE A 327 2.83 -6.80 0.23
CA ILE A 327 3.26 -7.55 1.43
C ILE A 327 2.41 -7.16 2.63
N MET A 328 2.26 -5.87 2.89
CA MET A 328 1.42 -5.41 4.00
C MET A 328 -0.02 -5.91 3.86
N GLN A 329 -0.57 -5.86 2.65
CA GLN A 329 -1.93 -6.34 2.37
C GLN A 329 -2.06 -7.85 2.64
N GLY A 330 -1.10 -8.66 2.19
CA GLY A 330 -1.09 -10.10 2.44
C GLY A 330 -1.04 -10.46 3.93
N VAL A 331 -0.14 -9.81 4.70
CA VAL A 331 -0.06 -10.02 6.16
C VAL A 331 -1.31 -9.50 6.86
N ALA A 332 -1.86 -8.35 6.42
CA ALA A 332 -3.06 -7.76 7.00
C ALA A 332 -4.30 -8.63 6.83
N VAL A 333 -4.44 -9.30 5.69
CA VAL A 333 -5.55 -10.23 5.44
C VAL A 333 -5.55 -11.36 6.46
N ILE A 334 -4.40 -12.02 6.70
CA ILE A 334 -4.29 -13.09 7.70
C ILE A 334 -4.52 -12.54 9.10
N PHE A 335 -3.90 -11.40 9.43
CA PHE A 335 -4.05 -10.76 10.74
C PHE A 335 -5.51 -10.44 11.06
N ILE A 336 -6.23 -9.85 10.11
CA ILE A 336 -7.64 -9.48 10.30
C ILE A 336 -8.52 -10.73 10.34
N ALA A 337 -8.30 -11.71 9.45
CA ALA A 337 -9.04 -12.95 9.47
C ALA A 337 -8.94 -13.66 10.83
N GLU A 338 -7.73 -13.77 11.38
CA GLU A 338 -7.50 -14.36 12.70
C GLU A 338 -8.11 -13.55 13.84
N ALA A 339 -8.00 -12.21 13.79
CA ALA A 339 -8.57 -11.32 14.80
C ALA A 339 -10.11 -11.39 14.88
N TYR A 340 -10.75 -11.67 13.74
CA TYR A 340 -12.21 -11.83 13.67
C TYR A 340 -12.67 -13.31 13.70
N GLY A 341 -11.74 -14.25 13.80
CA GLY A 341 -12.05 -15.70 13.83
C GLY A 341 -12.58 -16.23 12.51
N ILE A 342 -12.25 -15.59 11.39
CA ILE A 342 -12.69 -15.96 10.03
C ILE A 342 -11.64 -16.89 9.41
N HIS A 343 -12.07 -18.09 8.97
CA HIS A 343 -11.19 -19.04 8.29
C HIS A 343 -11.10 -18.74 6.79
N LEU A 344 -9.89 -18.53 6.30
CA LEU A 344 -9.63 -18.33 4.88
C LEU A 344 -9.37 -19.66 4.19
N THR A 345 -10.06 -19.90 3.07
CA THR A 345 -9.83 -21.04 2.20
C THR A 345 -8.62 -20.83 1.29
N PRO A 346 -8.01 -21.89 0.72
CA PRO A 346 -6.98 -21.72 -0.31
C PRO A 346 -7.42 -20.86 -1.51
N ALA A 347 -8.71 -20.91 -1.86
CA ALA A 347 -9.27 -20.05 -2.91
C ALA A 347 -9.24 -18.57 -2.51
N ASN A 348 -9.57 -18.24 -1.26
CA ASN A 348 -9.45 -16.87 -0.75
C ASN A 348 -7.99 -16.38 -0.80
N LEU A 349 -7.02 -17.23 -0.42
CA LEU A 349 -5.60 -16.88 -0.50
C LEU A 349 -5.15 -16.62 -1.94
N ALA A 350 -5.58 -17.44 -2.88
CA ALA A 350 -5.33 -17.21 -4.31
C ALA A 350 -5.97 -15.89 -4.79
N THR A 351 -7.19 -15.58 -4.35
CA THR A 351 -7.85 -14.30 -4.64
C THR A 351 -7.04 -13.12 -4.10
N VAL A 352 -6.49 -13.23 -2.88
CA VAL A 352 -5.62 -12.20 -2.30
C VAL A 352 -4.38 -11.98 -3.16
N VAL A 353 -3.70 -13.05 -3.62
CA VAL A 353 -2.53 -12.93 -4.48
C VAL A 353 -2.88 -12.18 -5.77
N VAL A 354 -3.96 -12.56 -6.43
CA VAL A 354 -4.40 -11.91 -7.69
C VAL A 354 -4.79 -10.46 -7.43
N THR A 355 -5.64 -10.20 -6.43
CA THR A 355 -6.16 -8.85 -6.16
C THR A 355 -5.05 -7.89 -5.73
N ALA A 356 -4.17 -8.30 -4.81
CA ALA A 356 -3.08 -7.46 -4.35
C ALA A 356 -2.05 -7.18 -5.46
N THR A 357 -1.77 -8.19 -6.31
CA THR A 357 -0.87 -8.02 -7.46
C THR A 357 -1.46 -7.03 -8.48
N LEU A 358 -2.75 -7.15 -8.79
CA LEU A 358 -3.41 -6.22 -9.71
C LEU A 358 -3.58 -4.82 -9.10
N ALA A 359 -3.85 -4.74 -7.79
CA ALA A 359 -3.93 -3.47 -7.07
C ALA A 359 -2.62 -2.69 -7.09
N SER A 360 -1.49 -3.39 -7.12
CA SER A 360 -0.16 -2.77 -7.21
C SER A 360 -0.03 -1.88 -8.46
N ILE A 361 -0.64 -2.26 -9.59
CA ILE A 361 -0.55 -1.55 -10.88
C ILE A 361 -1.21 -0.16 -10.87
N GLY A 362 -1.81 0.30 -9.88
CA GLY A 362 -2.46 1.62 -9.89
C GLY A 362 -2.37 2.32 -8.56
N THR A 363 -1.58 1.74 -7.67
CA THR A 363 -1.35 2.35 -6.38
C THR A 363 -0.35 3.50 -6.52
N ALA A 364 -0.80 4.72 -6.25
CA ALA A 364 0.06 5.90 -6.36
C ALA A 364 1.21 5.88 -5.34
N GLY A 365 2.39 6.33 -5.75
CA GLY A 365 3.60 6.41 -4.91
C GLY A 365 3.57 7.53 -3.87
N ILE A 366 2.46 7.68 -3.15
CA ILE A 366 2.25 8.66 -2.08
C ILE A 366 2.02 7.98 -0.73
N PRO A 367 2.28 8.68 0.38
CA PRO A 367 2.14 8.11 1.71
C PRO A 367 0.74 7.60 2.03
N SER A 368 0.67 6.44 2.70
CA SER A 368 -0.55 5.82 3.26
C SER A 368 -1.64 5.40 2.25
N VAL A 369 -1.39 5.48 0.93
CA VAL A 369 -2.36 5.03 -0.08
C VAL A 369 -2.61 3.51 0.01
N GLY A 370 -1.65 2.76 0.54
CA GLY A 370 -1.77 1.30 0.75
C GLY A 370 -2.94 0.89 1.64
N LEU A 371 -3.37 1.76 2.57
CA LEU A 371 -4.55 1.49 3.41
C LEU A 371 -5.87 1.56 2.61
N VAL A 372 -5.92 2.45 1.60
CA VAL A 372 -7.07 2.54 0.70
C VAL A 372 -7.20 1.27 -0.13
N THR A 373 -6.08 0.82 -0.70
CA THR A 373 -6.06 -0.40 -1.52
C THR A 373 -6.18 -1.68 -0.66
N LEU A 374 -5.81 -1.64 0.63
CA LEU A 374 -6.07 -2.73 1.57
C LEU A 374 -7.58 -3.00 1.74
N ALA A 375 -8.40 -1.95 1.84
CA ALA A 375 -9.86 -2.13 1.92
C ALA A 375 -10.40 -2.92 0.72
N MET A 376 -9.84 -2.69 -0.46
CA MET A 376 -10.16 -3.43 -1.67
C MET A 376 -9.81 -4.92 -1.55
N VAL A 377 -8.61 -5.25 -1.06
CA VAL A 377 -8.18 -6.64 -0.90
C VAL A 377 -9.02 -7.35 0.15
N LEU A 378 -9.36 -6.71 1.26
CA LEU A 378 -10.23 -7.27 2.30
C LEU A 378 -11.63 -7.59 1.76
N ASN A 379 -12.23 -6.63 1.02
CA ASN A 379 -13.55 -6.83 0.41
C ASN A 379 -13.57 -7.99 -0.59
N SER A 380 -12.46 -8.21 -1.32
CA SER A 380 -12.38 -9.30 -2.30
C SER A 380 -12.47 -10.70 -1.69
N VAL A 381 -12.24 -10.82 -0.39
CA VAL A 381 -12.31 -12.09 0.37
C VAL A 381 -13.35 -12.05 1.51
N GLY A 382 -14.21 -11.02 1.51
CA GLY A 382 -15.31 -10.89 2.48
C GLY A 382 -14.86 -10.59 3.91
N LEU A 383 -13.68 -9.98 4.09
CA LEU A 383 -13.20 -9.58 5.42
C LEU A 383 -13.68 -8.18 5.79
N PRO A 384 -13.91 -7.94 7.10
CA PRO A 384 -14.36 -6.63 7.58
C PRO A 384 -13.26 -5.58 7.44
N THR A 385 -13.61 -4.45 6.83
CA THR A 385 -12.70 -3.32 6.63
C THR A 385 -12.40 -2.53 7.90
N GLU A 386 -13.21 -2.71 8.94
CA GLU A 386 -13.00 -2.17 10.29
C GLU A 386 -11.66 -2.60 10.89
N GLY A 387 -11.16 -3.80 10.49
CA GLY A 387 -9.85 -4.29 10.86
C GLY A 387 -8.69 -3.38 10.43
N ILE A 388 -8.89 -2.52 9.42
CA ILE A 388 -7.90 -1.51 9.01
C ILE A 388 -7.57 -0.55 10.16
N ALA A 389 -8.52 -0.28 11.04
CA ALA A 389 -8.31 0.58 12.20
C ALA A 389 -7.15 0.13 13.09
N LEU A 390 -7.00 -1.19 13.27
CA LEU A 390 -5.92 -1.78 14.07
C LEU A 390 -4.53 -1.51 13.46
N ILE A 391 -4.47 -1.55 12.13
CA ILE A 391 -3.22 -1.41 11.37
C ILE A 391 -2.84 0.04 11.19
N MET A 392 -3.83 0.92 11.03
CA MET A 392 -3.65 2.33 10.66
C MET A 392 -2.72 3.08 11.62
N GLY A 393 -2.79 2.77 12.91
CA GLY A 393 -1.97 3.43 13.92
C GLY A 393 -0.48 3.16 13.76
N ILE A 394 -0.11 1.97 13.35
CA ILE A 394 1.30 1.53 13.18
C ILE A 394 1.76 1.61 11.72
N ASP A 395 0.84 1.87 10.79
CA ASP A 395 1.10 1.86 9.35
C ASP A 395 2.22 2.82 8.94
N ARG A 396 2.38 3.95 9.59
CA ARG A 396 3.34 4.97 9.16
C ARG A 396 4.79 4.49 9.15
N ILE A 397 5.21 3.74 10.17
CA ILE A 397 6.57 3.18 10.23
C ILE A 397 6.73 2.12 9.14
N LEU A 398 5.71 1.30 8.97
CA LEU A 398 5.69 0.27 7.93
C LEU A 398 5.67 0.88 6.53
N ASP A 399 4.98 2.00 6.31
CA ASP A 399 4.95 2.73 5.05
C ASP A 399 6.32 3.24 4.61
N MET A 400 7.12 3.73 5.57
CA MET A 400 8.53 4.12 5.31
C MET A 400 9.37 2.92 4.86
N LEU A 401 9.23 1.77 5.50
CA LEU A 401 9.91 0.53 5.12
C LEU A 401 9.43 0.02 3.75
N ARG A 402 8.11 -0.01 3.52
CA ARG A 402 7.51 -0.43 2.25
C ARG A 402 8.01 0.41 1.09
N THR A 403 8.10 1.73 1.27
CA THR A 403 8.60 2.63 0.23
C THR A 403 10.05 2.31 -0.14
N ALA A 404 10.91 2.06 0.84
CA ALA A 404 12.29 1.66 0.58
C ALA A 404 12.37 0.33 -0.20
N VAL A 405 11.49 -0.64 0.09
CA VAL A 405 11.42 -1.91 -0.63
C VAL A 405 10.90 -1.72 -2.06
N ASN A 406 9.84 -0.93 -2.25
CA ASN A 406 9.27 -0.67 -3.58
C ASN A 406 10.33 -0.10 -4.53
N ILE A 407 11.02 0.97 -4.14
CA ILE A 407 12.04 1.59 -4.99
C ILE A 407 13.26 0.69 -5.21
N THR A 408 13.53 -0.24 -4.30
CA THR A 408 14.59 -1.23 -4.48
C THR A 408 14.20 -2.25 -5.55
N GLY A 409 12.95 -2.68 -5.59
CA GLY A 409 12.39 -3.50 -6.65
C GLY A 409 12.46 -2.82 -8.01
N ASP A 410 12.14 -1.51 -8.08
CA ASP A 410 12.27 -0.70 -9.30
C ASP A 410 13.71 -0.70 -9.80
N ALA A 411 14.68 -0.50 -8.92
CA ALA A 411 16.10 -0.48 -9.25
C ALA A 411 16.62 -1.85 -9.71
N VAL A 412 16.20 -2.93 -9.08
CA VAL A 412 16.54 -4.31 -9.46
C VAL A 412 15.97 -4.62 -10.85
N CYS A 413 14.68 -4.36 -11.07
CA CYS A 413 14.04 -4.53 -12.37
C CYS A 413 14.77 -3.75 -13.46
N THR A 414 15.01 -2.47 -13.23
CA THR A 414 15.73 -1.58 -14.18
C THR A 414 17.11 -2.11 -14.52
N THR A 415 17.84 -2.63 -13.52
CA THR A 415 19.19 -3.22 -13.73
C THR A 415 19.11 -4.50 -14.56
N ILE A 416 18.13 -5.38 -14.27
CA ILE A 416 17.91 -6.63 -15.02
C ILE A 416 17.55 -6.32 -16.46
N VAL A 417 16.59 -5.43 -16.68
CA VAL A 417 16.13 -5.05 -18.02
C VAL A 417 17.27 -4.38 -18.81
N SER A 418 18.04 -3.49 -18.18
CA SER A 418 19.22 -2.87 -18.81
C SER A 418 20.27 -3.90 -19.20
N HIS A 419 20.48 -4.92 -18.37
CA HIS A 419 21.39 -6.03 -18.70
C HIS A 419 20.87 -6.85 -19.91
N GLN A 420 19.58 -7.18 -19.93
CA GLN A 420 18.96 -7.94 -21.01
C GLN A 420 18.98 -7.19 -22.36
N GLU A 421 18.89 -5.86 -22.33
CA GLU A 421 18.99 -5.00 -23.51
C GLU A 421 20.45 -4.63 -23.86
N LYS A 422 21.46 -5.25 -23.20
CA LYS A 422 22.89 -4.99 -23.41
C LYS A 422 23.29 -3.53 -23.18
N ALA A 423 22.55 -2.82 -22.36
CA ALA A 423 22.69 -1.39 -22.06
C ALA A 423 23.25 -1.15 -20.65
N LEU A 424 23.85 -2.16 -20.02
CA LEU A 424 24.48 -2.09 -18.69
C LEU A 424 25.99 -2.05 -18.81
N ASN A 425 26.63 -1.01 -18.29
CA ASN A 425 28.10 -0.94 -18.20
C ASN A 425 28.59 -1.61 -16.91
N ARG A 426 29.10 -2.83 -17.04
CA ARG A 426 29.60 -3.62 -15.89
C ARG A 426 30.86 -3.07 -15.24
N GLU A 427 31.67 -2.30 -15.96
CA GLU A 427 32.88 -1.67 -15.39
C GLU A 427 32.49 -0.60 -14.37
N VAL A 428 31.48 0.24 -14.71
CA VAL A 428 30.92 1.25 -13.79
C VAL A 428 30.30 0.57 -12.56
N PHE A 429 29.57 -0.54 -12.78
CA PHE A 429 28.99 -1.30 -11.66
C PHE A 429 30.06 -1.85 -10.71
N ASN A 430 31.18 -2.31 -11.23
CA ASN A 430 32.24 -2.95 -10.44
C ASN A 430 33.24 -1.97 -9.79
N ARG A 431 33.25 -0.70 -10.22
CA ARG A 431 34.02 0.35 -9.52
C ARG A 431 33.51 0.49 -8.08
N ASP A 432 34.40 0.70 -7.13
CA ASP A 432 34.04 0.89 -5.71
C ASP A 432 33.42 2.25 -5.44
#